data_369a7964e489b9a6203c1d60d26c34ab
#
_entry.id   369a7964e489b9a6203c1d60d26c34ab
#
_cell.length_a   1.000
_cell.length_b   1.000
_cell.length_c   1.000
_cell.angle_alpha   90.00
_cell.angle_beta   90.00
_cell.angle_gamma   90.00
#
_symmetry.space_group_name_H-M   'P 1'
#
loop_
_entity.id
_entity.type
_entity.pdbx_description
1 polymer ?
#
loop_
_entity_poly.entity_id
_entity_poly.type
_entity_poly.pdbx_seq_one_letter_code
_entity_poly.pdbx_strand_id
1 'polypeptide(L)'
;MLALELHQFATVPEGVRGVEVPEPHQPGKGEILARLAYASINPAELLLVEGRYASRPELPVRLGIEGSAVVEAVGEDVESVRPGDLVMSLLRTNWTEQLLLQQDQFVKLPEGFDARMAAMLKVNPATAQLMLSEFVNLQPGEWVLQNAANSAVGVLVIQLAKQRGLRTINLVRRSSLETELKALGADVVLTDSENLPEQVREIVGSGALRLALDAVAGPAVEQLAASLDTGGTVLNYGLLSGQPCHISPNQLVFQDITLQGFWLAKTLGAMKTDEVRSLYQGLAKQLSNLQMQIPVEQVYGLSDHQQALLHAARSGRNGKILFRGS
;
A
#
# COMPACT_ATOMS: atom_id res chain seq x y z
N MET A 1 -18.49 18.50 -11.87
CA MET A 1 -17.12 18.17 -11.43
C MET A 1 -16.61 16.93 -12.15
N LEU A 2 -15.29 16.83 -12.35
CA LEU A 2 -14.66 15.66 -12.97
C LEU A 2 -14.54 14.48 -11.99
N ALA A 3 -14.87 13.27 -12.45
CA ALA A 3 -14.61 12.01 -11.76
C ALA A 3 -14.10 10.95 -12.75
N LEU A 4 -13.34 9.95 -12.24
CA LEU A 4 -12.86 8.86 -13.07
C LEU A 4 -13.65 7.59 -12.77
N GLU A 5 -14.17 6.98 -13.84
CA GLU A 5 -14.99 5.77 -13.77
C GLU A 5 -14.44 4.66 -14.65
N LEU A 6 -14.58 3.43 -14.19
CA LEU A 6 -14.35 2.24 -14.99
C LEU A 6 -15.65 1.86 -15.69
N HIS A 7 -15.65 1.89 -17.02
CA HIS A 7 -16.80 1.57 -17.86
C HIS A 7 -16.76 0.16 -18.46
N GLN A 8 -15.56 -0.41 -18.59
CA GLN A 8 -15.35 -1.79 -19.02
C GLN A 8 -14.04 -2.32 -18.48
N PHE A 9 -13.96 -3.62 -18.26
CA PHE A 9 -12.69 -4.27 -17.96
C PHE A 9 -11.89 -4.39 -19.26
N ALA A 10 -10.70 -3.79 -19.28
CA ALA A 10 -9.83 -3.70 -20.45
C ALA A 10 -8.37 -3.51 -20.04
N THR A 11 -7.46 -3.59 -21.00
CA THR A 11 -6.07 -3.20 -20.79
C THR A 11 -5.99 -1.75 -20.30
N VAL A 12 -5.16 -1.50 -19.28
CA VAL A 12 -4.93 -0.14 -18.79
C VAL A 12 -4.36 0.74 -19.91
N PRO A 13 -4.93 1.93 -20.16
CA PRO A 13 -5.97 2.66 -19.43
C PRO A 13 -7.37 2.61 -20.08
N GLU A 14 -7.58 1.82 -21.13
CA GLU A 14 -8.71 1.88 -22.08
C GLU A 14 -10.10 1.86 -21.44
N GLY A 15 -10.26 1.13 -20.31
CA GLY A 15 -11.55 1.01 -19.64
C GLY A 15 -11.93 2.23 -18.78
N VAL A 16 -10.99 3.13 -18.51
CA VAL A 16 -11.19 4.28 -17.60
C VAL A 16 -11.56 5.54 -18.36
N ARG A 17 -12.61 6.22 -17.91
CA ARG A 17 -13.11 7.46 -18.52
C ARG A 17 -13.17 8.58 -17.48
N GLY A 18 -12.79 9.77 -17.88
CA GLY A 18 -13.16 10.99 -17.18
C GLY A 18 -14.60 11.36 -17.54
N VAL A 19 -15.44 11.53 -16.52
CA VAL A 19 -16.86 11.86 -16.67
C VAL A 19 -17.20 13.11 -15.90
N GLU A 20 -18.10 13.92 -16.43
CA GLU A 20 -18.71 15.02 -15.68
C GLU A 20 -19.85 14.45 -14.83
N VAL A 21 -19.77 14.68 -13.53
CA VAL A 21 -20.80 14.29 -12.56
C VAL A 21 -21.30 15.52 -11.80
N PRO A 22 -22.53 15.53 -11.28
CA PRO A 22 -23.02 16.60 -10.44
C PRO A 22 -22.05 16.85 -9.25
N GLU A 23 -21.92 18.12 -8.88
CA GLU A 23 -21.24 18.48 -7.64
C GLU A 23 -22.01 17.90 -6.44
N PRO A 24 -21.32 17.51 -5.36
CA PRO A 24 -21.99 17.11 -4.13
C PRO A 24 -22.86 18.22 -3.59
N HIS A 25 -23.95 17.88 -2.93
CA HIS A 25 -24.76 18.86 -2.19
C HIS A 25 -23.98 19.40 -0.97
N GLN A 26 -24.46 20.49 -0.37
CA GLN A 26 -23.93 21.00 0.90
C GLN A 26 -24.02 19.89 1.97
N PRO A 27 -22.99 19.76 2.83
CA PRO A 27 -22.96 18.67 3.80
C PRO A 27 -24.11 18.80 4.80
N GLY A 28 -24.83 17.71 4.97
CA GLY A 28 -25.87 17.55 5.97
C GLY A 28 -25.33 17.09 7.32
N LYS A 29 -26.22 16.62 8.18
CA LYS A 29 -25.87 16.13 9.52
C LYS A 29 -24.85 15.00 9.46
N GLY A 30 -23.72 15.15 10.16
CA GLY A 30 -22.64 14.15 10.22
C GLY A 30 -21.78 14.05 8.96
N GLU A 31 -21.96 14.95 7.99
CA GLU A 31 -21.22 14.99 6.72
C GLU A 31 -20.19 16.10 6.67
N ILE A 32 -19.15 15.90 5.87
CA ILE A 32 -18.24 16.94 5.43
C ILE A 32 -18.18 16.98 3.91
N LEU A 33 -18.03 18.16 3.35
CA LEU A 33 -17.61 18.37 1.97
C LEU A 33 -16.10 18.62 1.97
N ALA A 34 -15.36 17.86 1.16
CA ALA A 34 -13.92 17.98 1.08
C ALA A 34 -13.45 17.97 -0.38
N ARG A 35 -12.48 18.81 -0.70
CA ARG A 35 -11.85 18.87 -2.02
C ARG A 35 -10.63 17.95 -2.04
N LEU A 36 -10.51 17.14 -3.09
CA LEU A 36 -9.36 16.26 -3.28
C LEU A 36 -8.05 17.08 -3.24
N ALA A 37 -7.13 16.67 -2.38
CA ALA A 37 -5.76 17.14 -2.42
C ALA A 37 -4.92 16.24 -3.35
N TYR A 38 -4.83 14.96 -3.01
CA TYR A 38 -4.16 13.94 -3.81
C TYR A 38 -4.87 12.58 -3.70
N ALA A 39 -4.72 11.74 -4.74
CA ALA A 39 -5.10 10.34 -4.71
C ALA A 39 -3.99 9.49 -5.35
N SER A 40 -3.72 8.30 -4.80
CA SER A 40 -2.68 7.44 -5.34
C SER A 40 -3.23 6.45 -6.37
N ILE A 41 -2.33 5.96 -7.25
CA ILE A 41 -2.59 4.83 -8.13
C ILE A 41 -1.83 3.62 -7.57
N ASN A 42 -2.55 2.57 -7.20
CA ASN A 42 -1.99 1.33 -6.69
C ASN A 42 -2.07 0.20 -7.75
N PRO A 43 -1.24 -0.83 -7.64
CA PRO A 43 -1.41 -2.03 -8.48
C PRO A 43 -2.82 -2.63 -8.41
N ALA A 44 -3.51 -2.48 -7.27
CA ALA A 44 -4.88 -2.96 -7.09
C ALA A 44 -5.89 -2.28 -8.02
N GLU A 45 -5.75 -0.95 -8.28
CA GLU A 45 -6.58 -0.27 -9.28
C GLU A 45 -6.28 -0.77 -10.70
N LEU A 46 -5.01 -0.97 -11.04
CA LEU A 46 -4.64 -1.48 -12.36
C LEU A 46 -5.21 -2.88 -12.60
N LEU A 47 -5.11 -3.77 -11.60
CA LEU A 47 -5.72 -5.09 -11.64
C LEU A 47 -7.24 -5.02 -11.73
N LEU A 48 -7.88 -4.05 -11.07
CA LEU A 48 -9.31 -3.83 -11.16
C LEU A 48 -9.72 -3.42 -12.58
N VAL A 49 -9.00 -2.50 -13.19
CA VAL A 49 -9.24 -2.08 -14.59
C VAL A 49 -9.12 -3.26 -15.54
N GLU A 50 -8.15 -4.15 -15.33
CA GLU A 50 -7.96 -5.37 -16.14
C GLU A 50 -8.95 -6.50 -15.80
N GLY A 51 -9.84 -6.33 -14.82
CA GLY A 51 -10.77 -7.36 -14.35
C GLY A 51 -10.08 -8.56 -13.67
N ARG A 52 -8.88 -8.37 -13.17
CA ARG A 52 -8.03 -9.38 -12.50
C ARG A 52 -8.00 -9.22 -10.98
N TYR A 53 -8.63 -8.16 -10.45
CA TYR A 53 -8.76 -7.98 -8.99
C TYR A 53 -9.81 -8.90 -8.39
N ALA A 54 -9.69 -9.22 -7.10
CA ALA A 54 -10.57 -10.16 -6.42
C ALA A 54 -12.05 -9.73 -6.42
N SER A 55 -12.35 -8.44 -6.42
CA SER A 55 -13.70 -7.92 -6.55
C SER A 55 -13.96 -7.45 -7.99
N ARG A 56 -15.12 -7.79 -8.54
CA ARG A 56 -15.61 -7.30 -9.83
C ARG A 56 -16.91 -6.54 -9.59
N PRO A 57 -16.86 -5.21 -9.44
CA PRO A 57 -18.06 -4.39 -9.25
C PRO A 57 -18.89 -4.34 -10.53
N GLU A 58 -20.17 -4.00 -10.38
CA GLU A 58 -21.03 -3.61 -11.51
C GLU A 58 -20.49 -2.32 -12.14
N LEU A 59 -20.55 -2.23 -13.46
CA LEU A 59 -20.04 -1.10 -14.23
C LEU A 59 -21.19 -0.21 -14.72
N PRO A 60 -21.02 1.12 -14.82
CA PRO A 60 -19.79 1.84 -14.49
C PRO A 60 -19.58 2.01 -12.98
N VAL A 61 -18.31 2.10 -12.54
CA VAL A 61 -17.97 2.30 -11.13
C VAL A 61 -16.88 3.37 -10.97
N ARG A 62 -17.01 4.24 -9.97
CA ARG A 62 -15.97 5.22 -9.60
C ARG A 62 -14.74 4.52 -9.03
N LEU A 63 -13.59 5.09 -9.31
CA LEU A 63 -12.28 4.56 -8.91
C LEU A 63 -11.62 5.39 -7.79
N GLY A 64 -10.53 4.85 -7.25
CA GLY A 64 -9.67 5.52 -6.26
C GLY A 64 -9.76 4.91 -4.86
N ILE A 65 -8.92 3.90 -4.58
CA ILE A 65 -8.93 3.16 -3.30
C ILE A 65 -8.56 4.06 -2.13
N GLU A 66 -7.72 5.05 -2.34
CA GLU A 66 -7.23 5.97 -1.30
C GLU A 66 -7.06 7.39 -1.82
N GLY A 67 -7.14 8.36 -0.91
CA GLY A 67 -6.92 9.77 -1.21
C GLY A 67 -6.88 10.63 0.05
N SER A 68 -6.30 11.81 -0.08
CA SER A 68 -6.35 12.89 0.89
C SER A 68 -7.20 14.03 0.38
N ALA A 69 -7.88 14.71 1.28
CA ALA A 69 -8.74 15.83 0.92
C ALA A 69 -8.66 16.95 1.97
N VAL A 70 -8.92 18.17 1.54
CA VAL A 70 -9.03 19.34 2.42
C VAL A 70 -10.51 19.62 2.65
N VAL A 71 -10.92 19.72 3.90
CA VAL A 71 -12.29 20.04 4.29
C VAL A 71 -12.66 21.43 3.80
N GLU A 72 -13.76 21.57 3.07
CA GLU A 72 -14.31 22.83 2.58
C GLU A 72 -15.48 23.29 3.43
N ALA A 73 -16.35 22.37 3.83
CA ALA A 73 -17.50 22.65 4.68
C ALA A 73 -17.81 21.46 5.60
N VAL A 74 -18.45 21.76 6.71
CA VAL A 74 -18.91 20.77 7.69
C VAL A 74 -20.41 20.91 7.91
N GLY A 75 -21.10 19.80 8.04
CA GLY A 75 -22.51 19.76 8.38
C GLY A 75 -22.76 19.80 9.89
N GLU A 76 -24.03 19.70 10.28
CA GLU A 76 -24.43 19.66 11.69
C GLU A 76 -23.81 18.44 12.40
N ASP A 77 -23.49 18.61 13.69
CA ASP A 77 -22.89 17.59 14.58
C ASP A 77 -21.49 17.08 14.18
N VAL A 78 -20.78 17.78 13.27
CA VAL A 78 -19.37 17.49 12.96
C VAL A 78 -18.47 18.44 13.75
N GLU A 79 -17.92 17.96 14.87
CA GLU A 79 -17.00 18.71 15.74
C GLU A 79 -15.53 18.29 15.57
N SER A 80 -15.28 17.15 14.92
CA SER A 80 -13.96 16.54 14.82
C SER A 80 -13.02 17.25 13.84
N VAL A 81 -13.57 18.00 12.88
CA VAL A 81 -12.84 18.73 11.84
C VAL A 81 -13.47 20.08 11.56
N ARG A 82 -12.70 20.97 10.91
CA ARG A 82 -13.13 22.30 10.45
C ARG A 82 -12.62 22.55 9.02
N PRO A 83 -13.20 23.53 8.30
CA PRO A 83 -12.66 23.94 7.01
C PRO A 83 -11.17 24.25 7.09
N GLY A 84 -10.42 23.75 6.11
CA GLY A 84 -8.95 23.80 6.03
C GLY A 84 -8.23 22.59 6.63
N ASP A 85 -8.88 21.75 7.43
CA ASP A 85 -8.27 20.52 7.95
C ASP A 85 -7.98 19.52 6.83
N LEU A 86 -6.84 18.85 6.92
CA LEU A 86 -6.48 17.72 6.03
C LEU A 86 -7.07 16.43 6.59
N VAL A 87 -7.73 15.67 5.74
CA VAL A 87 -8.28 14.36 6.05
C VAL A 87 -7.79 13.30 5.06
N MET A 88 -7.69 12.08 5.53
CA MET A 88 -7.55 10.88 4.70
C MET A 88 -8.94 10.29 4.48
N SER A 89 -9.32 10.03 3.24
CA SER A 89 -10.58 9.36 2.91
C SER A 89 -10.48 7.85 3.05
N LEU A 90 -11.50 7.24 3.65
CA LEU A 90 -11.68 5.79 3.72
C LEU A 90 -12.52 5.23 2.57
N LEU A 91 -13.09 6.09 1.72
CA LEU A 91 -13.83 5.67 0.52
C LEU A 91 -12.91 4.96 -0.49
N ARG A 92 -13.53 4.37 -1.50
CA ARG A 92 -12.86 3.73 -2.65
C ARG A 92 -13.20 4.44 -3.97
N THR A 93 -13.60 5.71 -3.89
CA THR A 93 -14.08 6.53 -5.00
C THR A 93 -13.35 7.88 -5.03
N ASN A 94 -12.05 7.88 -4.70
CA ASN A 94 -11.28 9.11 -4.46
C ASN A 94 -10.76 9.79 -5.74
N TRP A 95 -10.90 9.19 -6.92
CA TRP A 95 -10.49 9.85 -8.16
C TRP A 95 -11.61 10.79 -8.66
N THR A 96 -11.86 11.83 -7.89
CA THR A 96 -12.88 12.86 -8.13
C THR A 96 -12.44 14.18 -7.52
N GLU A 97 -12.95 15.31 -8.00
CA GLU A 97 -12.55 16.63 -7.50
C GLU A 97 -13.04 16.91 -6.08
N GLN A 98 -14.24 16.45 -5.75
CA GLN A 98 -14.85 16.65 -4.42
C GLN A 98 -15.43 15.36 -3.87
N LEU A 99 -15.46 15.26 -2.56
CA LEU A 99 -15.94 14.11 -1.78
C LEU A 99 -16.93 14.60 -0.73
N LEU A 100 -18.09 13.97 -0.66
CA LEU A 100 -18.99 14.07 0.49
C LEU A 100 -18.73 12.85 1.37
N LEU A 101 -18.33 13.09 2.62
CA LEU A 101 -17.84 12.05 3.52
C LEU A 101 -18.65 12.07 4.82
N GLN A 102 -19.13 10.91 5.25
CA GLN A 102 -19.68 10.69 6.59
C GLN A 102 -18.54 10.67 7.63
N GLN A 103 -18.88 10.89 8.92
CA GLN A 103 -17.88 10.93 10.00
C GLN A 103 -17.03 9.65 10.13
N ASP A 104 -17.56 8.49 9.75
CA ASP A 104 -16.85 7.21 9.77
C ASP A 104 -16.03 6.94 8.50
N GLN A 105 -16.12 7.81 7.49
CA GLN A 105 -15.47 7.65 6.19
C GLN A 105 -14.20 8.49 6.02
N PHE A 106 -13.74 9.15 7.08
CA PHE A 106 -12.47 9.88 7.05
C PHE A 106 -11.71 9.79 8.38
N VAL A 107 -10.43 10.08 8.30
CA VAL A 107 -9.56 10.24 9.47
C VAL A 107 -8.91 11.62 9.39
N LYS A 108 -9.07 12.42 10.44
CA LYS A 108 -8.35 13.70 10.57
C LYS A 108 -6.87 13.43 10.75
N LEU A 109 -6.05 14.21 10.05
CA LEU A 109 -4.60 14.10 10.12
C LEU A 109 -4.01 15.21 11.01
N PRO A 110 -2.81 15.01 11.56
CA PRO A 110 -2.11 16.04 12.30
C PRO A 110 -1.89 17.30 11.47
N GLU A 111 -1.87 18.46 12.14
CA GLU A 111 -1.54 19.71 11.48
C GLU A 111 -0.14 19.66 10.84
N GLY A 112 -0.01 20.16 9.62
CA GLY A 112 1.23 20.11 8.85
C GLY A 112 1.58 18.74 8.26
N PHE A 113 0.71 17.75 8.35
CA PHE A 113 0.95 16.46 7.69
C PHE A 113 1.00 16.63 6.17
N ASP A 114 1.97 15.99 5.51
CA ASP A 114 2.11 16.09 4.05
C ASP A 114 0.91 15.43 3.34
N ALA A 115 0.24 16.20 2.48
CA ALA A 115 -0.97 15.75 1.80
C ALA A 115 -0.71 14.62 0.78
N ARG A 116 0.50 14.51 0.22
CA ARG A 116 0.90 13.40 -0.67
C ARG A 116 1.05 12.12 0.14
N MET A 117 1.70 12.21 1.32
CA MET A 117 1.77 11.09 2.25
C MET A 117 0.40 10.67 2.74
N ALA A 118 -0.48 11.62 3.03
CA ALA A 118 -1.87 11.37 3.41
C ALA A 118 -2.64 10.56 2.35
N ALA A 119 -2.41 10.85 1.08
CA ALA A 119 -3.03 10.15 -0.05
C ALA A 119 -2.54 8.71 -0.25
N MET A 120 -1.46 8.33 0.43
CA MET A 120 -0.87 6.98 0.38
C MET A 120 -0.99 6.24 1.72
N LEU A 121 -1.62 6.85 2.74
CA LEU A 121 -1.64 6.35 4.12
C LEU A 121 -2.52 5.10 4.28
N LYS A 122 -3.61 4.99 3.51
CA LYS A 122 -4.59 3.92 3.69
C LYS A 122 -4.06 2.55 3.30
N VAL A 123 -3.36 2.44 2.16
CA VAL A 123 -2.98 1.14 1.62
C VAL A 123 -1.60 0.71 2.08
N ASN A 124 -0.57 1.48 1.75
CA ASN A 124 0.80 0.99 1.88
C ASN A 124 1.29 0.92 3.34
N PRO A 125 1.10 1.95 4.20
CA PRO A 125 1.51 1.89 5.60
C PRO A 125 0.73 0.86 6.40
N ALA A 126 -0.60 0.76 6.22
CA ALA A 126 -1.40 -0.24 6.90
C ALA A 126 -0.99 -1.67 6.48
N THR A 127 -0.71 -1.90 5.20
CA THR A 127 -0.19 -3.18 4.70
C THR A 127 1.13 -3.54 5.39
N ALA A 128 2.11 -2.64 5.36
CA ALA A 128 3.43 -2.88 5.98
C ALA A 128 3.33 -3.11 7.49
N GLN A 129 2.55 -2.28 8.21
CA GLN A 129 2.36 -2.39 9.65
C GLN A 129 1.72 -3.72 10.03
N LEU A 130 0.59 -4.08 9.40
CA LEU A 130 -0.17 -5.29 9.74
C LEU A 130 0.61 -6.57 9.37
N MET A 131 1.34 -6.58 8.26
CA MET A 131 2.19 -7.73 7.90
C MET A 131 3.30 -7.96 8.91
N LEU A 132 3.84 -6.91 9.51
CA LEU A 132 4.89 -7.04 10.52
C LEU A 132 4.35 -7.38 11.92
N SER A 133 3.05 -7.15 12.23
CA SER A 133 2.50 -7.32 13.58
C SER A 133 1.57 -8.50 13.78
N GLU A 134 0.81 -8.92 12.75
CA GLU A 134 -0.34 -9.79 12.96
C GLU A 134 -0.08 -11.29 12.68
N PHE A 135 1.02 -11.64 12.02
CA PHE A 135 1.22 -13.01 11.51
C PHE A 135 2.31 -13.78 12.23
N VAL A 136 3.40 -13.11 12.57
CA VAL A 136 4.52 -13.69 13.31
C VAL A 136 4.90 -12.75 14.44
N ASN A 137 4.97 -13.28 15.67
CA ASN A 137 5.41 -12.49 16.82
C ASN A 137 6.94 -12.30 16.76
N LEU A 138 7.36 -11.27 16.02
CA LEU A 138 8.77 -10.92 15.81
C LEU A 138 9.34 -10.19 17.02
N GLN A 139 10.56 -10.56 17.40
CA GLN A 139 11.30 -9.93 18.50
C GLN A 139 12.41 -9.02 17.96
N PRO A 140 12.79 -7.95 18.68
CA PRO A 140 13.93 -7.12 18.29
C PRO A 140 15.19 -7.97 18.02
N GLY A 141 15.90 -7.66 16.94
CA GLY A 141 17.07 -8.40 16.45
C GLY A 141 16.76 -9.52 15.44
N GLU A 142 15.50 -9.95 15.33
CA GLU A 142 15.11 -10.92 14.31
C GLU A 142 15.07 -10.31 12.91
N TRP A 143 15.22 -11.17 11.90
CA TRP A 143 15.24 -10.79 10.51
C TRP A 143 13.87 -10.89 9.84
N VAL A 144 13.65 -10.03 8.87
CA VAL A 144 12.54 -10.09 7.90
C VAL A 144 13.13 -10.06 6.50
N LEU A 145 12.73 -11.00 5.66
CA LEU A 145 13.09 -11.06 4.25
C LEU A 145 11.96 -10.49 3.41
N GLN A 146 12.26 -9.66 2.42
CA GLN A 146 11.22 -9.17 1.49
C GLN A 146 11.73 -9.08 0.05
N ASN A 147 10.86 -9.35 -0.91
CA ASN A 147 11.08 -8.99 -2.30
C ASN A 147 10.39 -7.65 -2.67
N ALA A 148 10.66 -7.15 -3.88
CA ALA A 148 10.16 -5.84 -4.33
C ALA A 148 10.40 -4.72 -3.31
N ALA A 149 11.56 -4.71 -2.65
CA ALA A 149 11.88 -3.85 -1.51
C ALA A 149 11.84 -2.33 -1.83
N ASN A 150 11.99 -1.94 -3.09
CA ASN A 150 11.83 -0.55 -3.54
C ASN A 150 10.39 -0.15 -3.85
N SER A 151 9.41 -1.04 -3.62
CA SER A 151 7.99 -0.67 -3.72
C SER A 151 7.56 0.22 -2.53
N ALA A 152 6.42 0.89 -2.66
CA ALA A 152 5.88 1.72 -1.57
C ALA A 152 5.67 0.94 -0.27
N VAL A 153 5.24 -0.33 -0.33
CA VAL A 153 5.15 -1.20 0.85
C VAL A 153 6.55 -1.58 1.33
N GLY A 154 7.45 -1.96 0.41
CA GLY A 154 8.80 -2.41 0.77
C GLY A 154 9.63 -1.36 1.51
N VAL A 155 9.60 -0.10 1.05
CA VAL A 155 10.32 1.01 1.74
C VAL A 155 9.72 1.30 3.12
N LEU A 156 8.42 1.09 3.31
CA LEU A 156 7.78 1.23 4.61
C LEU A 156 8.11 0.05 5.54
N VAL A 157 8.17 -1.17 5.02
CA VAL A 157 8.63 -2.34 5.80
C VAL A 157 10.03 -2.09 6.35
N ILE A 158 10.98 -1.56 5.55
CA ILE A 158 12.33 -1.21 6.01
C ILE A 158 12.26 -0.23 7.20
N GLN A 159 11.52 0.87 7.04
CA GLN A 159 11.44 1.93 8.03
C GLN A 159 10.74 1.48 9.32
N LEU A 160 9.63 0.74 9.19
CA LEU A 160 8.88 0.20 10.33
C LEU A 160 9.63 -0.93 11.05
N ALA A 161 10.31 -1.81 10.31
CA ALA A 161 11.16 -2.85 10.88
C ALA A 161 12.28 -2.24 11.71
N LYS A 162 12.99 -1.25 11.17
CA LYS A 162 14.04 -0.51 11.89
C LYS A 162 13.53 0.09 13.21
N GLN A 163 12.34 0.71 13.19
CA GLN A 163 11.72 1.27 14.39
C GLN A 163 11.44 0.21 15.46
N ARG A 164 11.11 -1.02 15.05
CA ARG A 164 10.83 -2.15 15.93
C ARG A 164 12.11 -2.90 16.36
N GLY A 165 13.29 -2.41 15.94
CA GLY A 165 14.56 -3.10 16.20
C GLY A 165 14.72 -4.40 15.41
N LEU A 166 13.93 -4.63 14.37
CA LEU A 166 14.06 -5.75 13.45
C LEU A 166 15.14 -5.45 12.41
N ARG A 167 15.72 -6.50 11.85
CA ARG A 167 16.69 -6.42 10.75
C ARG A 167 16.03 -6.84 9.45
N THR A 168 16.49 -6.30 8.32
CA THR A 168 15.86 -6.56 7.02
C THR A 168 16.83 -7.03 5.95
N ILE A 169 16.41 -8.05 5.18
CA ILE A 169 17.04 -8.45 3.92
C ILE A 169 16.08 -8.08 2.79
N ASN A 170 16.56 -7.29 1.86
CA ASN A 170 15.75 -6.55 0.90
C ASN A 170 16.14 -6.95 -0.52
N LEU A 171 15.27 -7.69 -1.21
CA LEU A 171 15.52 -8.14 -2.57
C LEU A 171 15.04 -7.10 -3.58
N VAL A 172 15.91 -6.76 -4.51
CA VAL A 172 15.66 -5.84 -5.62
C VAL A 172 16.14 -6.42 -6.94
N ARG A 173 15.56 -5.98 -8.04
CA ARG A 173 16.00 -6.38 -9.39
C ARG A 173 17.24 -5.65 -9.90
N ARG A 174 17.60 -4.51 -9.28
CA ARG A 174 18.68 -3.62 -9.71
C ARG A 174 19.55 -3.24 -8.52
N SER A 175 20.83 -3.54 -8.58
CA SER A 175 21.80 -3.19 -7.52
C SER A 175 21.93 -1.68 -7.30
N SER A 176 21.62 -0.85 -8.30
CA SER A 176 21.66 0.62 -8.17
C SER A 176 20.73 1.19 -7.10
N LEU A 177 19.78 0.41 -6.58
CA LEU A 177 18.85 0.81 -5.52
C LEU A 177 19.43 0.63 -4.10
N GLU A 178 20.59 -0.03 -3.95
CA GLU A 178 21.16 -0.34 -2.65
C GLU A 178 21.39 0.90 -1.77
N THR A 179 22.04 1.93 -2.32
CA THR A 179 22.34 3.16 -1.59
C THR A 179 21.08 3.85 -1.05
N GLU A 180 20.04 3.92 -1.89
CA GLU A 180 18.76 4.52 -1.52
C GLU A 180 18.07 3.74 -0.39
N LEU A 181 17.98 2.41 -0.51
CA LEU A 181 17.33 1.59 0.50
C LEU A 181 18.12 1.56 1.82
N LYS A 182 19.44 1.55 1.76
CA LYS A 182 20.29 1.68 2.97
C LYS A 182 20.09 3.02 3.68
N ALA A 183 19.92 4.11 2.94
CA ALA A 183 19.60 5.41 3.51
C ALA A 183 18.25 5.41 4.26
N LEU A 184 17.27 4.59 3.82
CA LEU A 184 16.01 4.39 4.53
C LEU A 184 16.11 3.46 5.74
N GLY A 185 17.24 2.77 5.91
CA GLY A 185 17.51 1.91 7.06
C GLY A 185 17.54 0.42 6.77
N ALA A 186 17.62 0.02 5.49
CA ALA A 186 17.83 -1.38 5.12
C ALA A 186 19.17 -1.90 5.67
N ASP A 187 19.16 -3.06 6.33
CA ASP A 187 20.41 -3.69 6.82
C ASP A 187 21.18 -4.33 5.66
N VAL A 188 20.47 -5.11 4.83
CA VAL A 188 21.04 -5.80 3.68
C VAL A 188 20.17 -5.58 2.45
N VAL A 189 20.81 -5.35 1.31
CA VAL A 189 20.13 -5.28 -0.01
C VAL A 189 20.81 -6.28 -0.92
N LEU A 190 20.03 -7.19 -1.51
CA LEU A 190 20.51 -8.21 -2.45
C LEU A 190 19.76 -8.07 -3.79
N THR A 191 20.39 -8.51 -4.85
CA THR A 191 19.71 -8.77 -6.13
C THR A 191 19.26 -10.20 -6.19
N ASP A 192 18.13 -10.47 -6.88
CA ASP A 192 17.64 -11.83 -7.10
C ASP A 192 18.74 -12.70 -7.70
N SER A 193 18.99 -13.84 -7.10
CA SER A 193 20.00 -14.82 -7.54
C SER A 193 19.54 -16.25 -7.27
N GLU A 194 20.08 -17.21 -8.01
CA GLU A 194 19.79 -18.64 -7.81
C GLU A 194 20.29 -19.15 -6.45
N ASN A 195 21.30 -18.51 -5.87
CA ASN A 195 21.91 -18.88 -4.58
C ASN A 195 21.36 -18.06 -3.41
N LEU A 196 20.15 -17.50 -3.52
CA LEU A 196 19.55 -16.65 -2.49
C LEU A 196 19.50 -17.34 -1.10
N PRO A 197 19.04 -18.60 -0.95
CA PRO A 197 18.94 -19.23 0.37
C PRO A 197 20.30 -19.36 1.07
N GLU A 198 21.37 -19.66 0.34
CA GLU A 198 22.73 -19.75 0.88
C GLU A 198 23.24 -18.38 1.34
N GLN A 199 23.08 -17.34 0.53
CA GLN A 199 23.45 -15.96 0.87
C GLN A 199 22.70 -15.48 2.12
N VAL A 200 21.38 -15.71 2.17
CA VAL A 200 20.55 -15.35 3.33
C VAL A 200 21.02 -16.06 4.59
N ARG A 201 21.32 -17.35 4.50
CA ARG A 201 21.82 -18.14 5.64
C ARG A 201 23.15 -17.62 6.18
N GLU A 202 24.08 -17.25 5.30
CA GLU A 202 25.38 -16.64 5.70
C GLU A 202 25.17 -15.28 6.40
N ILE A 203 24.25 -14.45 5.91
CA ILE A 203 23.93 -13.14 6.47
C ILE A 203 23.26 -13.26 7.82
N VAL A 204 22.26 -14.12 7.93
CA VAL A 204 21.47 -14.32 9.16
C VAL A 204 22.34 -14.98 10.26
N GLY A 205 23.23 -15.91 9.88
CA GLY A 205 24.07 -16.66 10.82
C GLY A 205 23.26 -17.43 11.85
N SER A 206 23.44 -17.09 13.13
CA SER A 206 22.65 -17.67 14.24
C SER A 206 21.38 -16.90 14.58
N GLY A 207 21.05 -15.86 13.79
CA GLY A 207 19.82 -15.09 13.97
C GLY A 207 18.57 -15.86 13.55
N ALA A 208 17.40 -15.37 13.90
CA ALA A 208 16.12 -15.96 13.49
C ALA A 208 15.53 -15.22 12.27
N LEU A 209 15.07 -15.99 11.27
CA LEU A 209 14.38 -15.52 10.09
C LEU A 209 13.08 -16.30 9.90
N ARG A 210 11.99 -15.79 10.47
CA ARG A 210 10.70 -16.49 10.51
C ARG A 210 9.63 -15.88 9.60
N LEU A 211 9.87 -14.71 9.01
CA LEU A 211 8.93 -14.02 8.15
C LEU A 211 9.57 -13.58 6.84
N ALA A 212 8.95 -13.98 5.73
CA ALA A 212 9.21 -13.42 4.41
C ALA A 212 7.97 -12.75 3.82
N LEU A 213 8.14 -11.59 3.19
CA LEU A 213 7.07 -10.80 2.58
C LEU A 213 7.21 -10.86 1.05
N ASP A 214 6.18 -11.33 0.38
CA ASP A 214 6.18 -11.57 -1.05
C ASP A 214 5.15 -10.70 -1.79
N ALA A 215 5.63 -9.81 -2.65
CA ALA A 215 4.83 -9.00 -3.58
C ALA A 215 4.80 -9.60 -4.99
N VAL A 216 5.67 -10.57 -5.30
CA VAL A 216 5.98 -10.99 -6.67
C VAL A 216 5.14 -12.19 -7.08
N ALA A 217 4.97 -13.18 -6.20
CA ALA A 217 4.43 -14.50 -6.50
C ALA A 217 5.35 -15.32 -7.46
N GLY A 218 4.82 -16.38 -8.07
CA GLY A 218 5.60 -17.23 -8.98
C GLY A 218 6.73 -17.99 -8.27
N PRO A 219 7.85 -18.27 -8.99
CA PRO A 219 9.01 -18.97 -8.46
C PRO A 219 9.73 -18.25 -7.31
N ALA A 220 9.57 -16.94 -7.18
CA ALA A 220 10.18 -16.18 -6.08
C ALA A 220 9.74 -16.67 -4.70
N VAL A 221 8.52 -17.20 -4.58
CA VAL A 221 7.99 -17.76 -3.32
C VAL A 221 8.83 -18.92 -2.82
N GLU A 222 9.29 -19.81 -3.72
CA GLU A 222 10.11 -20.97 -3.36
C GLU A 222 11.48 -20.55 -2.81
N GLN A 223 12.09 -19.52 -3.39
CA GLN A 223 13.35 -18.95 -2.91
C GLN A 223 13.21 -18.32 -1.52
N LEU A 224 12.12 -17.56 -1.31
CA LEU A 224 11.82 -16.98 0.00
C LEU A 224 11.59 -18.08 1.05
N ALA A 225 10.80 -19.11 0.70
CA ALA A 225 10.51 -20.22 1.59
C ALA A 225 11.77 -21.01 1.97
N ALA A 226 12.67 -21.28 1.00
CA ALA A 226 13.93 -21.98 1.23
C ALA A 226 14.92 -21.18 2.12
N SER A 227 14.72 -19.88 2.26
CA SER A 227 15.55 -18.98 3.08
C SER A 227 15.10 -18.93 4.54
N LEU A 228 13.88 -19.37 4.85
CA LEU A 228 13.30 -19.27 6.21
C LEU A 228 13.77 -20.41 7.12
N ASP A 229 13.73 -20.13 8.42
CA ASP A 229 13.83 -21.14 9.45
C ASP A 229 12.62 -22.09 9.40
N THR A 230 12.77 -23.31 9.90
CA THR A 230 11.66 -24.26 10.06
C THR A 230 10.52 -23.63 10.86
N GLY A 231 9.28 -23.79 10.39
CA GLY A 231 8.10 -23.15 10.95
C GLY A 231 7.91 -21.70 10.52
N GLY A 232 8.70 -21.20 9.59
CA GLY A 232 8.59 -19.85 9.07
C GLY A 232 7.36 -19.62 8.20
N THR A 233 7.03 -18.34 7.97
CA THR A 233 5.87 -17.91 7.17
C THR A 233 6.30 -17.07 5.99
N VAL A 234 5.88 -17.47 4.79
CA VAL A 234 5.86 -16.60 3.60
C VAL A 234 4.49 -15.94 3.51
N LEU A 235 4.46 -14.62 3.58
CA LEU A 235 3.24 -13.83 3.50
C LEU A 235 3.14 -13.17 2.14
N ASN A 236 2.29 -13.72 1.25
CA ASN A 236 2.06 -13.17 -0.08
C ASN A 236 0.98 -12.09 -0.03
N TYR A 237 1.31 -10.88 -0.49
CA TYR A 237 0.39 -9.73 -0.55
C TYR A 237 0.26 -9.12 -1.96
N GLY A 238 0.96 -9.69 -2.95
CA GLY A 238 0.96 -9.20 -4.32
C GLY A 238 1.11 -10.30 -5.36
N LEU A 239 1.00 -9.91 -6.63
CA LEU A 239 1.10 -10.81 -7.78
C LEU A 239 1.80 -10.14 -8.98
N LEU A 240 2.93 -9.48 -8.72
CA LEU A 240 3.64 -8.70 -9.74
C LEU A 240 4.17 -9.55 -10.91
N SER A 241 4.44 -10.84 -10.71
CA SER A 241 4.80 -11.77 -11.78
C SER A 241 3.61 -12.21 -12.63
N GLY A 242 2.38 -12.10 -12.11
CA GLY A 242 1.18 -12.65 -12.72
C GLY A 242 1.11 -14.19 -12.70
N GLN A 243 2.05 -14.87 -12.04
CA GLN A 243 2.13 -16.34 -11.97
C GLN A 243 1.62 -16.88 -10.63
N PRO A 244 1.13 -18.12 -10.57
CA PRO A 244 0.80 -18.79 -9.30
C PRO A 244 2.04 -18.90 -8.40
N CYS A 245 1.84 -18.86 -7.08
CA CYS A 245 2.92 -19.12 -6.12
C CYS A 245 3.44 -20.55 -6.27
N HIS A 246 4.76 -20.70 -6.33
CA HIS A 246 5.42 -22.02 -6.32
C HIS A 246 6.01 -22.26 -4.93
N ILE A 247 5.72 -23.42 -4.36
CA ILE A 247 6.31 -23.91 -3.10
C ILE A 247 6.40 -25.43 -3.18
N SER A 248 7.52 -25.99 -2.75
CA SER A 248 7.72 -27.44 -2.81
C SER A 248 7.04 -28.16 -1.63
N PRO A 249 6.63 -29.45 -1.82
CA PRO A 249 6.15 -30.27 -0.72
C PRO A 249 7.18 -30.42 0.40
N ASN A 250 8.47 -30.41 0.08
CA ASN A 250 9.55 -30.48 1.06
C ASN A 250 9.52 -29.31 2.03
N GLN A 251 9.29 -28.09 1.52
CA GLN A 251 9.17 -26.88 2.35
C GLN A 251 7.91 -26.94 3.23
N LEU A 252 6.77 -27.33 2.67
CA LEU A 252 5.51 -27.40 3.42
C LEU A 252 5.52 -28.51 4.48
N VAL A 253 5.98 -29.72 4.13
CA VAL A 253 5.82 -30.91 4.99
C VAL A 253 6.98 -31.09 5.95
N PHE A 254 8.22 -30.89 5.50
CA PHE A 254 9.40 -31.22 6.30
C PHE A 254 10.06 -30.01 6.94
N GLN A 255 9.83 -28.81 6.39
CA GLN A 255 10.30 -27.56 6.97
C GLN A 255 9.18 -26.78 7.65
N ASP A 256 7.94 -27.30 7.65
CA ASP A 256 6.75 -26.67 8.29
C ASP A 256 6.54 -25.20 7.85
N ILE A 257 6.86 -24.88 6.59
CA ILE A 257 6.68 -23.52 6.07
C ILE A 257 5.21 -23.25 5.83
N THR A 258 4.72 -22.15 6.36
CA THR A 258 3.38 -21.63 6.05
C THR A 258 3.43 -20.68 4.87
N LEU A 259 2.66 -20.93 3.81
CA LEU A 259 2.36 -19.94 2.77
C LEU A 259 0.97 -19.37 3.01
N GLN A 260 0.90 -18.07 3.32
CA GLN A 260 -0.36 -17.38 3.65
C GLN A 260 -0.54 -16.12 2.82
N GLY A 261 -1.78 -15.85 2.38
CA GLY A 261 -2.14 -14.61 1.70
C GLY A 261 -2.51 -13.50 2.67
N PHE A 262 -2.10 -12.28 2.36
CA PHE A 262 -2.57 -11.06 3.03
C PHE A 262 -3.37 -10.18 2.07
N TRP A 263 -4.58 -9.83 2.46
CA TRP A 263 -5.42 -8.89 1.72
C TRP A 263 -5.97 -7.82 2.66
N LEU A 264 -5.43 -6.59 2.55
CA LEU A 264 -5.77 -5.48 3.43
C LEU A 264 -7.28 -5.24 3.56
N ALA A 265 -8.02 -5.28 2.44
CA ALA A 265 -9.47 -5.03 2.46
C ALA A 265 -10.23 -6.07 3.31
N LYS A 266 -9.81 -7.34 3.30
CA LYS A 266 -10.37 -8.39 4.16
C LYS A 266 -10.03 -8.12 5.63
N THR A 267 -8.79 -7.75 5.92
CA THR A 267 -8.34 -7.47 7.29
C THR A 267 -9.08 -6.27 7.87
N LEU A 268 -9.15 -5.16 7.14
CA LEU A 268 -9.90 -3.97 7.58
C LEU A 268 -11.40 -4.23 7.70
N GLY A 269 -11.98 -5.04 6.82
CA GLY A 269 -13.40 -5.40 6.88
C GLY A 269 -13.78 -6.27 8.09
N ALA A 270 -12.81 -6.91 8.74
CA ALA A 270 -13.01 -7.65 9.98
C ALA A 270 -12.85 -6.80 11.24
N MET A 271 -12.29 -5.58 11.11
CA MET A 271 -12.08 -4.63 12.20
C MET A 271 -13.34 -3.78 12.44
N LYS A 272 -13.53 -3.34 13.67
CA LYS A 272 -14.53 -2.33 14.00
C LYS A 272 -14.08 -0.95 13.51
N THR A 273 -15.04 -0.06 13.25
CA THR A 273 -14.76 1.30 12.77
C THR A 273 -13.75 2.06 13.64
N ASP A 274 -13.86 1.94 14.96
CA ASP A 274 -12.94 2.61 15.89
C ASP A 274 -11.53 2.00 15.86
N GLU A 275 -11.41 0.70 15.62
CA GLU A 275 -10.11 0.03 15.44
C GLU A 275 -9.42 0.49 14.16
N VAL A 276 -10.18 0.60 13.06
CA VAL A 276 -9.68 1.15 11.78
C VAL A 276 -9.23 2.59 11.96
N ARG A 277 -10.04 3.42 12.64
CA ARG A 277 -9.68 4.82 12.92
C ARG A 277 -8.42 4.91 13.77
N SER A 278 -8.32 4.13 14.83
CA SER A 278 -7.16 4.09 15.73
C SER A 278 -5.90 3.64 14.99
N LEU A 279 -5.99 2.64 14.12
CA LEU A 279 -4.89 2.20 13.27
C LEU A 279 -4.34 3.36 12.44
N TYR A 280 -5.20 4.08 11.72
CA TYR A 280 -4.75 5.16 10.84
C TYR A 280 -4.28 6.40 11.57
N GLN A 281 -4.87 6.76 12.71
CA GLN A 281 -4.36 7.82 13.58
C GLN A 281 -2.97 7.47 14.13
N GLY A 282 -2.78 6.23 14.56
CA GLY A 282 -1.49 5.71 15.00
C GLY A 282 -0.44 5.77 13.89
N LEU A 283 -0.77 5.30 12.69
CA LEU A 283 0.10 5.35 11.53
C LEU A 283 0.45 6.79 11.14
N ALA A 284 -0.52 7.71 11.07
CA ALA A 284 -0.27 9.10 10.75
C ALA A 284 0.71 9.74 11.73
N LYS A 285 0.51 9.52 13.05
CA LYS A 285 1.43 9.99 14.09
C LYS A 285 2.82 9.38 13.96
N GLN A 286 2.90 8.09 13.68
CA GLN A 286 4.16 7.35 13.53
C GLN A 286 4.95 7.84 12.31
N LEU A 287 4.30 7.97 11.14
CA LEU A 287 4.94 8.46 9.93
C LEU A 287 5.43 9.90 10.08
N SER A 288 4.63 10.76 10.72
CA SER A 288 5.00 12.15 11.00
C SER A 288 6.22 12.24 11.92
N ASN A 289 6.19 11.54 13.06
CA ASN A 289 7.26 11.59 14.05
C ASN A 289 8.59 11.06 13.53
N LEU A 290 8.57 10.08 12.64
CA LEU A 290 9.75 9.43 12.09
C LEU A 290 10.16 9.99 10.73
N GLN A 291 9.42 10.98 10.23
CA GLN A 291 9.64 11.56 8.89
C GLN A 291 9.74 10.48 7.79
N MET A 292 8.96 9.42 7.95
CA MET A 292 8.92 8.35 6.96
C MET A 292 8.42 8.86 5.62
N GLN A 293 9.00 8.35 4.54
CA GLN A 293 8.70 8.80 3.19
C GLN A 293 8.36 7.62 2.28
N ILE A 294 7.42 7.86 1.39
CA ILE A 294 7.16 7.04 0.21
C ILE A 294 7.58 7.89 -1.00
N PRO A 295 8.53 7.47 -1.82
CA PRO A 295 8.91 8.22 -3.01
C PRO A 295 7.73 8.43 -3.94
N VAL A 296 7.59 9.67 -4.45
CA VAL A 296 6.61 10.04 -5.49
C VAL A 296 7.39 10.41 -6.75
N GLU A 297 7.16 9.66 -7.83
CA GLU A 297 7.85 9.88 -9.10
C GLU A 297 7.18 10.99 -9.91
N GLN A 298 5.82 11.01 -9.95
CA GLN A 298 5.08 11.99 -10.74
C GLN A 298 3.69 12.24 -10.18
N VAL A 299 3.21 13.46 -10.38
CA VAL A 299 1.85 13.91 -10.05
C VAL A 299 1.17 14.41 -11.32
N TYR A 300 -0.06 13.95 -11.57
CA TYR A 300 -0.89 14.30 -12.71
C TYR A 300 -2.20 14.98 -12.26
N GLY A 301 -2.80 15.81 -13.11
CA GLY A 301 -4.20 16.20 -12.93
C GLY A 301 -5.15 15.02 -13.22
N LEU A 302 -6.38 15.06 -12.71
CA LEU A 302 -7.39 14.04 -13.05
C LEU A 302 -7.68 14.00 -14.56
N SER A 303 -7.59 15.12 -15.27
CA SER A 303 -7.74 15.19 -16.73
C SER A 303 -6.68 14.36 -17.48
N ASP A 304 -5.51 14.16 -16.88
CA ASP A 304 -4.39 13.46 -17.50
C ASP A 304 -4.39 11.95 -17.16
N HIS A 305 -5.54 11.42 -16.74
CA HIS A 305 -5.67 10.04 -16.23
C HIS A 305 -5.12 8.96 -17.17
N GLN A 306 -5.26 9.13 -18.48
CA GLN A 306 -4.72 8.17 -19.45
C GLN A 306 -3.19 8.06 -19.33
N GLN A 307 -2.49 9.19 -19.25
CA GLN A 307 -1.04 9.23 -19.10
C GLN A 307 -0.61 8.72 -17.71
N ALA A 308 -1.32 9.12 -16.66
CA ALA A 308 -1.05 8.70 -15.29
C ALA A 308 -1.16 7.18 -15.13
N LEU A 309 -2.21 6.57 -15.67
CA LEU A 309 -2.43 5.13 -15.61
C LEU A 309 -1.39 4.35 -16.41
N LEU A 310 -1.05 4.80 -17.63
CA LEU A 310 0.04 4.22 -18.41
C LEU A 310 1.37 4.33 -17.68
N HIS A 311 1.65 5.47 -17.03
CA HIS A 311 2.87 5.63 -16.23
C HIS A 311 2.85 4.71 -15.03
N ALA A 312 1.73 4.61 -14.32
CA ALA A 312 1.58 3.72 -13.17
C ALA A 312 1.73 2.23 -13.53
N ALA A 313 1.40 1.82 -14.76
CA ALA A 313 1.56 0.46 -15.26
C ALA A 313 3.00 0.11 -15.68
N ARG A 314 3.89 1.10 -15.90
CA ARG A 314 5.28 0.84 -16.32
C ARG A 314 6.07 0.06 -15.26
N SER A 315 6.89 -0.87 -15.72
CA SER A 315 7.92 -1.49 -14.90
C SER A 315 9.11 -0.54 -14.69
N GLY A 316 9.85 -0.73 -13.60
CA GLY A 316 11.09 0.03 -13.33
C GLY A 316 10.90 1.42 -12.76
N ARG A 317 9.68 1.81 -12.37
CA ARG A 317 9.41 3.06 -11.65
C ARG A 317 10.17 3.09 -10.31
N ASN A 318 10.49 4.31 -9.88
CA ASN A 318 11.13 4.55 -8.58
C ASN A 318 10.27 5.46 -7.71
N GLY A 319 8.99 5.21 -7.63
CA GLY A 319 8.06 5.98 -6.81
C GLY A 319 6.61 5.76 -7.20
N LYS A 320 5.73 6.40 -6.48
CA LYS A 320 4.28 6.38 -6.69
C LYS A 320 3.87 7.41 -7.74
N ILE A 321 2.81 7.08 -8.46
CA ILE A 321 2.10 8.03 -9.31
C ILE A 321 0.86 8.48 -8.58
N LEU A 322 0.67 9.80 -8.50
CA LEU A 322 -0.46 10.41 -7.82
C LEU A 322 -1.30 11.24 -8.81
N PHE A 323 -2.58 11.32 -8.53
CA PHE A 323 -3.44 12.40 -8.99
C PHE A 323 -3.43 13.55 -7.98
N ARG A 324 -3.57 14.79 -8.46
CA ARG A 324 -3.91 15.96 -7.64
C ARG A 324 -5.30 16.44 -8.01
N GLY A 325 -6.01 16.96 -7.03
CA GLY A 325 -7.20 17.75 -7.25
C GLY A 325 -6.90 19.09 -7.97
N SER A 326 -7.94 19.70 -8.46
CA SER A 326 -7.92 21.04 -9.08
C SER A 326 -7.75 22.15 -8.04
#